data_ba7d10768de870573720418d16178744
#
_entry.id   ba7d10768de870573720418d16178744
#
_cell.length_a   1.000
_cell.length_b   1.000
_cell.length_c   1.000
_cell.angle_alpha   90.00
_cell.angle_beta   90.00
_cell.angle_gamma   90.00
#
_symmetry.space_group_name_H-M   'P 1'
#
loop_
_entity.id
_entity.type
_entity.pdbx_description
1 polymer ?
#
loop_
_entity_poly.entity_id
_entity_poly.type
_entity_poly.pdbx_seq_one_letter_code
_entity_poly.pdbx_strand_id
1 'polypeptide(L)'
;MKALFKEEAETRGIIVRVSASYLPEQSEPDRGRWFWAYHIRIENESPVTVQLLARHWVITDGRGGRHSVEGEGVVGEQPLIAPGGSFDYVSGCPLATPTGHMQGTYQMIAEDGSSFDVAIPKFALLAPAVIG
;
A
#
# COMPACT_ATOMS: atom_id res chain seq x y z
N MET A 1 2.03 17.51 6.19
CA MET A 1 2.47 16.97 7.47
C MET A 1 3.12 15.62 7.25
N LYS A 2 4.43 15.59 7.37
CA LYS A 2 5.20 14.36 7.13
C LYS A 2 4.86 13.26 8.11
N ALA A 3 4.37 13.62 9.30
CA ALA A 3 4.05 12.64 10.33
C ALA A 3 2.86 11.74 10.00
N LEU A 4 2.09 12.06 8.95
CA LEU A 4 0.94 11.26 8.54
C LEU A 4 1.35 9.94 7.89
N PHE A 5 2.55 9.88 7.30
CA PHE A 5 3.01 8.68 6.62
C PHE A 5 4.28 8.19 7.31
N LYS A 6 4.24 6.97 7.81
CA LYS A 6 5.33 6.37 8.57
C LYS A 6 6.38 5.72 7.69
N GLU A 7 5.99 5.24 6.52
CA GLU A 7 6.88 4.52 5.62
C GLU A 7 6.91 5.18 4.27
N GLU A 8 8.08 5.18 3.66
CA GLU A 8 8.19 5.66 2.28
C GLU A 8 9.30 4.92 1.55
N ALA A 9 9.14 4.82 0.22
CA ALA A 9 10.15 4.29 -0.66
C ALA A 9 10.15 5.09 -1.95
N GLU A 10 11.31 5.23 -2.56
CA GLU A 10 11.44 5.92 -3.83
C GLU A 10 12.00 4.99 -4.89
N THR A 11 11.44 5.05 -6.10
CA THR A 11 11.93 4.32 -7.26
C THR A 11 11.88 5.26 -8.45
N ARG A 12 13.04 5.63 -8.99
CA ARG A 12 13.14 6.44 -10.21
C ARG A 12 12.33 7.75 -10.13
N GLY A 13 12.33 8.39 -8.97
CA GLY A 13 11.61 9.64 -8.76
C GLY A 13 10.15 9.47 -8.38
N ILE A 14 9.66 8.24 -8.28
CA ILE A 14 8.31 7.98 -7.80
C ILE A 14 8.38 7.62 -6.32
N ILE A 15 7.70 8.39 -5.49
CA ILE A 15 7.71 8.19 -4.03
C ILE A 15 6.39 7.60 -3.60
N VAL A 16 6.44 6.47 -2.92
CA VAL A 16 5.24 5.83 -2.34
C VAL A 16 5.30 5.98 -0.84
N ARG A 17 4.27 6.61 -0.26
CA ARG A 17 4.14 6.82 1.18
C ARG A 17 2.95 6.02 1.69
N VAL A 18 3.10 5.39 2.85
CA VAL A 18 2.06 4.52 3.41
C VAL A 18 1.84 4.85 4.87
N SER A 19 0.58 4.82 5.27
CA SER A 19 0.15 4.89 6.66
C SER A 19 -0.98 3.88 6.86
N ALA A 20 -0.87 3.03 7.87
CA ALA A 20 -1.88 2.02 8.19
C ALA A 20 -2.52 2.32 9.54
N SER A 21 -3.81 2.02 9.64
CA SER A 21 -4.58 2.24 10.87
C SER A 21 -5.43 1.02 11.16
N TYR A 22 -5.35 0.52 12.40
CA TYR A 22 -6.21 -0.55 12.85
C TYR A 22 -7.64 -0.04 13.03
N LEU A 23 -8.62 -0.83 12.58
CA LEU A 23 -10.05 -0.46 12.66
C LEU A 23 -10.76 -1.39 13.64
N PRO A 24 -10.82 -1.03 14.92
CA PRO A 24 -11.46 -1.90 15.92
C PRO A 24 -12.94 -2.14 15.65
N GLU A 25 -13.66 -1.15 15.14
CA GLU A 25 -15.10 -1.29 14.87
C GLU A 25 -15.41 -2.22 13.70
N GLN A 26 -14.41 -2.52 12.86
CA GLN A 26 -14.56 -3.46 11.76
C GLN A 26 -13.85 -4.78 12.03
N SER A 27 -13.27 -4.91 13.20
CA SER A 27 -12.56 -6.11 13.61
C SER A 27 -13.43 -6.96 14.52
N GLU A 28 -13.21 -8.27 14.49
CA GLU A 28 -13.90 -9.23 15.36
C GLU A 28 -12.84 -10.19 15.92
N PRO A 29 -12.01 -9.74 16.89
CA PRO A 29 -10.95 -10.59 17.43
C PRO A 29 -11.44 -11.92 18.00
N ASP A 30 -12.65 -11.94 18.57
CA ASP A 30 -13.26 -13.16 19.10
C ASP A 30 -13.51 -14.20 18.01
N ARG A 31 -13.57 -13.76 16.77
CA ARG A 31 -13.75 -14.64 15.60
C ARG A 31 -12.48 -14.78 14.79
N GLY A 32 -11.36 -14.30 15.31
CA GLY A 32 -10.09 -14.37 14.61
C GLY A 32 -10.00 -13.43 13.41
N ARG A 33 -10.61 -12.26 13.52
CA ARG A 33 -10.63 -11.29 12.42
C ARG A 33 -10.15 -9.94 12.88
N TRP A 34 -9.10 -9.46 12.24
CA TRP A 34 -8.55 -8.13 12.47
C TRP A 34 -8.53 -7.39 11.14
N PHE A 35 -8.82 -6.10 11.15
CA PHE A 35 -8.96 -5.31 9.93
C PHE A 35 -8.23 -3.99 10.06
N TRP A 36 -7.53 -3.61 8.99
CA TRP A 36 -6.80 -2.33 8.92
C TRP A 36 -7.21 -1.59 7.65
N ALA A 37 -7.21 -0.25 7.75
CA ALA A 37 -7.19 0.60 6.57
C ALA A 37 -5.76 1.03 6.32
N TYR A 38 -5.39 1.22 5.06
CA TYR A 38 -4.11 1.82 4.75
C TYR A 38 -4.30 2.91 3.70
N HIS A 39 -3.58 4.02 3.90
CA HIS A 39 -3.59 5.17 3.02
C HIS A 39 -2.28 5.19 2.27
N ILE A 40 -2.34 5.26 0.94
CA ILE A 40 -1.17 5.34 0.09
C ILE A 40 -1.20 6.65 -0.67
N ARG A 41 -0.06 7.33 -0.69
CA ARG A 41 0.15 8.52 -1.48
C ARG A 41 1.32 8.26 -2.42
N ILE A 42 1.09 8.45 -3.71
CA ILE A 42 2.10 8.28 -4.75
C ILE A 42 2.41 9.66 -5.31
N GLU A 43 3.69 10.05 -5.25
CA GLU A 43 4.15 11.36 -5.73
C GLU A 43 5.11 11.17 -6.87
N ASN A 44 4.92 11.93 -7.95
CA ASN A 44 5.82 11.85 -9.11
C ASN A 44 6.77 13.05 -9.10
N GLU A 45 8.02 12.80 -8.69
CA GLU A 45 9.08 13.80 -8.73
C GLU A 45 10.02 13.58 -9.91
N SER A 46 9.63 12.73 -10.85
CA SER A 46 10.37 12.52 -12.08
C SER A 46 10.00 13.59 -13.12
N PRO A 47 10.77 13.73 -14.20
CA PRO A 47 10.45 14.72 -15.23
C PRO A 47 9.40 14.26 -16.26
N VAL A 48 8.86 13.05 -16.11
CA VAL A 48 7.92 12.50 -17.09
C VAL A 48 6.62 12.05 -16.41
N THR A 49 5.52 12.07 -17.17
CA THR A 49 4.25 11.51 -16.69
C THR A 49 4.35 9.99 -16.66
N VAL A 50 3.79 9.38 -15.61
CA VAL A 50 3.72 7.93 -15.47
C VAL A 50 2.26 7.52 -15.29
N GLN A 51 1.95 6.27 -15.65
CA GLN A 51 0.63 5.70 -15.40
C GLN A 51 0.80 4.43 -14.58
N LEU A 52 0.03 4.32 -13.52
CA LEU A 52 -0.03 3.10 -12.71
C LEU A 52 -0.91 2.09 -13.43
N LEU A 53 -0.37 0.94 -13.79
CA LEU A 53 -1.10 -0.08 -14.54
C LEU A 53 -1.60 -1.22 -13.66
N ALA A 54 -0.79 -1.68 -12.72
CA ALA A 54 -1.10 -2.87 -11.94
C ALA A 54 -0.45 -2.82 -10.57
N ARG A 55 -0.99 -3.61 -9.65
CA ARG A 55 -0.47 -3.74 -8.30
C ARG A 55 -0.15 -5.20 -8.01
N HIS A 56 0.88 -5.41 -7.22
CA HIS A 56 1.22 -6.73 -6.70
C HIS A 56 1.52 -6.58 -5.21
N TRP A 57 0.76 -7.27 -4.38
CA TRP A 57 0.93 -7.27 -2.93
C TRP A 57 1.38 -8.63 -2.45
N VAL A 58 2.27 -8.64 -1.47
CA VAL A 58 2.59 -9.81 -0.68
C VAL A 58 2.19 -9.49 0.76
N ILE A 59 1.24 -10.24 1.27
CA ILE A 59 0.68 -10.05 2.61
C ILE A 59 1.14 -11.21 3.47
N THR A 60 1.78 -10.89 4.60
CA THR A 60 2.28 -11.89 5.54
C THR A 60 1.55 -11.71 6.87
N ASP A 61 0.93 -12.78 7.39
CA ASP A 61 0.26 -12.72 8.68
C ASP A 61 1.25 -13.00 9.82
N GLY A 62 0.75 -12.95 11.07
CA GLY A 62 1.59 -13.10 12.26
C GLY A 62 2.12 -14.50 12.47
N ARG A 63 1.64 -15.49 11.72
CA ARG A 63 2.13 -16.86 11.77
C ARG A 63 3.08 -17.17 10.64
N GLY A 64 3.42 -16.17 9.82
CA GLY A 64 4.28 -16.36 8.67
C GLY A 64 3.57 -16.85 7.42
N GLY A 65 2.25 -16.98 7.47
CA GLY A 65 1.47 -17.32 6.27
C GLY A 65 1.50 -16.19 5.28
N ARG A 66 1.70 -16.50 4.00
CA ARG A 66 1.84 -15.50 2.95
C ARG A 66 0.85 -15.76 1.84
N HIS A 67 0.31 -14.68 1.29
CA HIS A 67 -0.42 -14.78 0.05
C HIS A 67 -0.21 -13.52 -0.78
N SER A 68 -0.33 -13.70 -2.10
CA SER A 68 -0.12 -12.64 -3.06
C SER A 68 -1.46 -12.20 -3.63
N VAL A 69 -1.59 -10.89 -3.88
CA VAL A 69 -2.76 -10.31 -4.54
C VAL A 69 -2.24 -9.51 -5.72
N GLU A 70 -2.71 -9.85 -6.91
CA GLU A 70 -2.37 -9.12 -8.12
C GLU A 70 -3.64 -8.61 -8.77
N GLY A 71 -3.56 -7.43 -9.41
CA GLY A 71 -4.70 -6.88 -10.10
C GLY A 71 -4.34 -5.63 -10.86
N GLU A 72 -5.23 -5.24 -11.78
CA GLU A 72 -5.07 -4.02 -12.55
C GLU A 72 -5.46 -2.80 -11.72
N GLY A 73 -4.63 -1.77 -11.77
CA GLY A 73 -4.93 -0.50 -11.14
C GLY A 73 -5.00 -0.55 -9.62
N VAL A 74 -5.55 0.50 -9.05
CA VAL A 74 -5.82 0.62 -7.62
C VAL A 74 -7.20 1.25 -7.45
N VAL A 75 -8.03 0.67 -6.59
CA VAL A 75 -9.41 1.10 -6.33
C VAL A 75 -10.19 1.42 -7.61
N GLY A 76 -10.01 0.60 -8.65
CA GLY A 76 -10.73 0.75 -9.91
C GLY A 76 -10.14 1.76 -10.87
N GLU A 77 -8.94 2.29 -10.62
CA GLU A 77 -8.33 3.30 -11.45
C GLU A 77 -6.92 2.94 -11.88
N GLN A 78 -6.53 3.43 -13.04
CA GLN A 78 -5.14 3.38 -13.52
C GLN A 78 -4.67 4.83 -13.71
N PRO A 79 -4.34 5.53 -12.62
CA PRO A 79 -4.14 6.97 -12.68
C PRO A 79 -2.90 7.36 -13.47
N LEU A 80 -3.04 8.48 -14.20
CA LEU A 80 -1.92 9.19 -14.79
C LEU A 80 -1.43 10.22 -13.76
N ILE A 81 -0.13 10.23 -13.51
CA ILE A 81 0.46 11.14 -12.54
C ILE A 81 1.51 11.97 -13.26
N ALA A 82 1.22 13.25 -13.41
CA ALA A 82 2.13 14.19 -14.07
C ALA A 82 3.33 14.53 -13.17
N PRO A 83 4.43 15.04 -13.74
CA PRO A 83 5.54 15.54 -12.92
C PRO A 83 5.03 16.57 -11.89
N GLY A 84 5.40 16.37 -10.63
CA GLY A 84 4.93 17.21 -9.54
C GLY A 84 3.54 16.84 -9.02
N GLY A 85 2.87 15.88 -9.67
CA GLY A 85 1.54 15.46 -9.26
C GLY A 85 1.57 14.31 -8.27
N SER A 86 0.39 13.99 -7.75
CA SER A 86 0.25 12.90 -6.78
C SER A 86 -1.11 12.22 -6.95
N PHE A 87 -1.19 11.00 -6.39
CA PHE A 87 -2.43 10.24 -6.34
C PHE A 87 -2.52 9.57 -4.97
N ASP A 88 -3.68 9.72 -4.33
CA ASP A 88 -3.93 9.13 -3.02
C ASP A 88 -5.07 8.14 -3.10
N TYR A 89 -4.98 7.05 -2.32
CA TYR A 89 -6.14 6.19 -2.15
C TYR A 89 -6.08 5.50 -0.79
N VAL A 90 -7.24 5.00 -0.36
CA VAL A 90 -7.38 4.23 0.88
C VAL A 90 -7.97 2.88 0.52
N SER A 91 -7.43 1.84 1.12
CA SER A 91 -7.95 0.49 0.95
C SER A 91 -7.87 -0.25 2.27
N GLY A 92 -8.29 -1.49 2.32
CA GLY A 92 -8.33 -2.26 3.55
C GLY A 92 -7.67 -3.62 3.41
N CYS A 93 -7.25 -4.16 4.56
CA CYS A 93 -6.65 -5.48 4.61
C CYS A 93 -7.13 -6.22 5.86
N PRO A 94 -7.78 -7.39 5.69
CA PRO A 94 -8.11 -8.25 6.82
C PRO A 94 -7.00 -9.26 7.06
N LEU A 95 -6.80 -9.64 8.33
CA LEU A 95 -5.91 -10.73 8.68
C LEU A 95 -6.60 -11.64 9.69
N ALA A 96 -6.17 -12.90 9.75
CA ALA A 96 -6.60 -13.87 10.75
C ALA A 96 -5.70 -13.85 11.98
N THR A 97 -4.80 -12.89 12.09
CA THR A 97 -3.88 -12.70 13.21
C THR A 97 -3.83 -11.23 13.58
N PRO A 98 -3.49 -10.88 14.84
CA PRO A 98 -3.44 -9.48 15.26
C PRO A 98 -2.25 -8.69 14.74
N THR A 99 -1.31 -9.35 14.07
CA THR A 99 -0.14 -8.69 13.49
C THR A 99 0.14 -9.26 12.12
N GLY A 100 0.85 -8.49 11.31
CA GLY A 100 1.31 -8.89 10.00
C GLY A 100 2.03 -7.75 9.32
N HIS A 101 2.26 -7.89 8.04
CA HIS A 101 2.83 -6.82 7.23
C HIS A 101 2.48 -6.99 5.76
N MET A 102 2.61 -5.89 5.03
CA MET A 102 2.39 -5.87 3.59
C MET A 102 3.59 -5.25 2.91
N GLN A 103 3.86 -5.70 1.70
CA GLN A 103 4.84 -5.10 0.81
C GLN A 103 4.47 -5.45 -0.62
N GLY A 104 5.04 -4.75 -1.57
CA GLY A 104 4.70 -5.06 -2.95
C GLY A 104 5.30 -4.08 -3.93
N THR A 105 4.70 -4.06 -5.12
CA THR A 105 5.13 -3.18 -6.21
C THR A 105 3.93 -2.68 -6.99
N TYR A 106 4.11 -1.53 -7.64
CA TYR A 106 3.23 -1.07 -8.70
C TYR A 106 3.97 -1.18 -10.02
N GLN A 107 3.29 -1.72 -11.03
CA GLN A 107 3.81 -1.67 -12.39
C GLN A 107 3.38 -0.36 -13.00
N MET A 108 4.33 0.43 -13.47
CA MET A 108 4.07 1.71 -14.11
C MET A 108 4.66 1.77 -15.50
N ILE A 109 4.09 2.63 -16.33
CA ILE A 109 4.60 2.92 -17.66
C ILE A 109 4.84 4.43 -17.75
N ALA A 110 6.01 4.80 -18.29
CA ALA A 110 6.35 6.19 -18.53
C ALA A 110 5.91 6.63 -19.94
N GLU A 111 5.95 7.92 -20.19
CA GLU A 111 5.55 8.49 -21.49
C GLU A 111 6.28 7.89 -22.68
N ASP A 112 7.55 7.51 -22.49
CA ASP A 112 8.36 6.93 -23.56
C ASP A 112 8.03 5.46 -23.82
N GLY A 113 7.05 4.89 -23.13
CA GLY A 113 6.65 3.50 -23.29
C GLY A 113 7.43 2.52 -22.43
N SER A 114 8.44 2.98 -21.68
CA SER A 114 9.18 2.08 -20.79
C SER A 114 8.33 1.72 -19.57
N SER A 115 8.32 0.44 -19.21
CA SER A 115 7.62 -0.02 -18.01
C SER A 115 8.64 -0.37 -16.92
N PHE A 116 8.25 -0.18 -15.68
CA PHE A 116 9.12 -0.44 -14.54
C PHE A 116 8.27 -0.69 -13.29
N ASP A 117 8.88 -1.37 -12.33
CA ASP A 117 8.22 -1.63 -11.05
C ASP A 117 8.64 -0.57 -10.04
N VAL A 118 7.65 -0.04 -9.32
CA VAL A 118 7.85 0.93 -8.26
C VAL A 118 7.63 0.23 -6.92
N ALA A 119 8.60 0.30 -6.03
CA ALA A 119 8.51 -0.37 -4.75
C ALA A 119 7.49 0.30 -3.84
N ILE A 120 6.65 -0.53 -3.22
CA ILE A 120 5.80 -0.11 -2.11
C ILE A 120 6.58 -0.47 -0.84
N PRO A 121 6.81 0.47 0.08
CA PRO A 121 7.58 0.15 1.28
C PRO A 121 6.86 -0.90 2.13
N LYS A 122 7.61 -1.78 2.74
CA LYS A 122 7.06 -2.73 3.70
C LYS A 122 6.50 -1.95 4.89
N PHE A 123 5.28 -2.29 5.29
CA PHE A 123 4.68 -1.64 6.47
C PHE A 123 3.95 -2.68 7.33
N ALA A 124 3.97 -2.41 8.63
CA ALA A 124 3.39 -3.30 9.62
C ALA A 124 1.89 -3.09 9.74
N LEU A 125 1.18 -4.18 10.03
CA LEU A 125 -0.22 -4.19 10.41
C LEU A 125 -0.23 -4.66 11.87
N LEU A 126 -0.52 -3.74 12.79
CA LEU A 126 -0.45 -4.03 14.22
C LEU A 126 -1.77 -3.68 14.88
N ALA A 127 -2.38 -4.66 15.54
CA ALA A 127 -3.53 -4.40 16.40
C ALA A 127 -2.99 -4.11 17.81
N PRO A 128 -3.57 -3.12 18.52
CA PRO A 128 -3.15 -2.84 19.88
C PRO A 128 -3.38 -4.05 20.78
N ALA A 129 -2.48 -4.26 21.73
CA ALA A 129 -2.67 -5.31 22.71
C ALA A 129 -3.90 -5.00 23.56
N VAL A 130 -4.72 -6.03 23.80
CA VAL A 130 -5.85 -5.88 24.71
C VAL A 130 -5.32 -6.08 26.11
N ILE A 131 -5.38 -5.04 26.91
CA ILE A 131 -5.02 -5.09 28.34
C ILE A 131 -6.34 -5.23 29.08
N GLY A 132 -6.62 -6.44 29.44
CA GLY A 132 -7.87 -6.76 30.09
C GLY A 132 -7.86 -6.58 31.59
#